data_760354da5a2156e115228f468aad66b1
#
_entry.id   760354da5a2156e115228f468aad66b1
#
_cell.length_a   1.000
_cell.length_b   1.000
_cell.length_c   1.000
_cell.angle_alpha   90.00
_cell.angle_beta   90.00
_cell.angle_gamma   90.00
#
_symmetry.space_group_name_H-M   'P 1'
#
loop_
_entity.id
_entity.type
_entity.pdbx_description
1 polymer ?
#
loop_
_entity_poly.entity_id
_entity_poly.type
_entity_poly.pdbx_seq_one_letter_code
_entity_poly.pdbx_strand_id
1 'polypeptide(L)'
;MRFNPIVTGLLAATLLSAGVAQAKELKSIGVTVGDLANPFFVQITKGAEMKARQLAGDNVKVTLVSSGYDLGQQVGQIDNFIAAKVDMIILNAADSKGIAPAVKRARDAGIVVVAVDVAADGANATITSDNTQAGEMACKYISDRLKDKGNVVIINGPPVSAVQNRVEGCMTELKRHPDIKLLTSNQNAKGSREGGLEVMTGLLSANPKIDAVFAINDPTAIGADLAAKQAQRNEFFIVGVDGSPDGEEALKRKNSLFAATPAQDPQVMAAKAVEIGYDILQGKPAPDKPVLIPVKLIDRNNVSSYKGWTVK
;
A
#
# COMPACT_ATOMS: atom_id res chain seq x y z
N MET A 1 22.76 65.11 58.26
CA MET A 1 22.40 64.94 56.86
C MET A 1 22.67 63.48 56.49
N ARG A 2 21.57 62.68 56.28
CA ARG A 2 21.69 61.29 55.92
C ARG A 2 21.16 61.13 54.49
N PHE A 3 22.01 60.73 53.56
CA PHE A 3 21.64 60.41 52.16
C PHE A 3 21.24 58.94 52.08
N ASN A 4 20.04 58.68 51.63
CA ASN A 4 19.58 57.34 51.24
C ASN A 4 19.86 57.10 49.75
N PRO A 5 20.45 55.97 49.34
CA PRO A 5 20.52 55.60 47.94
C PRO A 5 19.25 54.86 47.51
N ILE A 6 18.59 55.34 46.45
CA ILE A 6 17.50 54.71 45.75
C ILE A 6 18.10 53.58 44.89
N VAL A 7 17.73 52.33 45.20
CA VAL A 7 18.06 51.16 44.37
C VAL A 7 16.99 51.02 43.31
N THR A 8 17.33 51.36 42.06
CA THR A 8 16.48 51.16 40.89
C THR A 8 16.65 49.71 40.38
N GLY A 9 15.71 48.83 40.72
CA GLY A 9 15.69 47.45 40.21
C GLY A 9 15.21 47.43 38.73
N LEU A 10 16.10 47.03 37.82
CA LEU A 10 15.76 46.72 36.41
C LEU A 10 15.11 45.35 36.34
N LEU A 11 13.82 45.28 36.15
CA LEU A 11 13.10 44.02 35.80
C LEU A 11 13.40 43.70 34.32
N ALA A 12 14.28 42.74 34.06
CA ALA A 12 14.50 42.18 32.75
C ALA A 12 13.33 41.20 32.44
N ALA A 13 12.35 41.66 31.67
CA ALA A 13 11.31 40.78 31.13
C ALA A 13 11.90 39.94 29.98
N THR A 14 12.26 38.69 30.29
CA THR A 14 12.57 37.66 29.27
C THR A 14 11.28 37.29 28.54
N LEU A 15 11.07 37.86 27.38
CA LEU A 15 10.07 37.38 26.41
C LEU A 15 10.49 36.01 25.92
N LEU A 16 9.91 34.97 26.49
CA LEU A 16 9.90 33.63 25.86
C LEU A 16 9.10 33.75 24.56
N SER A 17 9.78 33.94 23.44
CA SER A 17 9.19 33.74 22.12
C SER A 17 8.96 32.23 21.97
N ALA A 18 7.77 31.75 22.38
CA ALA A 18 7.24 30.49 21.92
C ALA A 18 7.13 30.61 20.40
N GLY A 19 8.06 29.97 19.69
CA GLY A 19 8.00 29.89 18.23
C GLY A 19 6.68 29.22 17.86
N VAL A 20 5.72 30.02 17.45
CA VAL A 20 4.50 29.53 16.82
C VAL A 20 4.97 28.82 15.57
N ALA A 21 4.88 27.48 15.54
CA ALA A 21 5.10 26.71 14.31
C ALA A 21 4.16 27.30 13.27
N GLN A 22 4.72 28.04 12.32
CA GLN A 22 3.94 28.70 11.27
C GLN A 22 3.38 27.59 10.38
N ALA A 23 2.05 27.49 10.32
CA ALA A 23 1.36 26.57 9.43
C ALA A 23 1.86 26.79 7.99
N LYS A 24 2.37 25.72 7.36
CA LYS A 24 2.92 25.79 6.00
C LYS A 24 1.81 25.55 4.99
N GLU A 25 1.66 26.46 4.03
CA GLU A 25 0.72 26.27 2.93
C GLU A 25 1.13 25.07 2.05
N LEU A 26 0.17 24.26 1.64
CA LEU A 26 0.40 23.16 0.71
C LEU A 26 0.30 23.66 -0.74
N LYS A 27 1.42 23.81 -1.43
CA LYS A 27 1.51 24.31 -2.83
C LYS A 27 1.87 23.19 -3.80
N SER A 28 2.61 22.20 -3.35
CA SER A 28 3.13 21.15 -4.23
C SER A 28 3.32 19.80 -3.54
N ILE A 29 2.95 18.74 -4.24
CA ILE A 29 3.12 17.34 -3.82
C ILE A 29 3.89 16.58 -4.90
N GLY A 30 4.94 15.85 -4.50
CA GLY A 30 5.55 14.81 -5.30
C GLY A 30 4.89 13.46 -4.97
N VAL A 31 4.49 12.70 -5.97
CA VAL A 31 3.95 11.34 -5.82
C VAL A 31 4.85 10.39 -6.57
N THR A 32 5.49 9.45 -5.87
CA THR A 32 6.27 8.38 -6.49
C THR A 32 5.68 7.02 -6.13
N VAL A 33 5.40 6.24 -7.16
CA VAL A 33 4.71 4.93 -7.06
C VAL A 33 5.50 3.85 -7.79
N GLY A 34 5.12 2.58 -7.57
CA GLY A 34 5.80 1.43 -8.17
C GLY A 34 5.67 1.39 -9.68
N ASP A 35 4.48 1.09 -10.21
CA ASP A 35 4.25 0.91 -11.65
C ASP A 35 2.89 1.47 -12.08
N LEU A 36 2.89 2.45 -12.98
CA LEU A 36 1.66 3.06 -13.51
C LEU A 36 0.87 2.16 -14.48
N ALA A 37 1.45 1.06 -14.94
CA ALA A 37 0.71 0.04 -15.66
C ALA A 37 -0.27 -0.73 -14.73
N ASN A 38 -0.03 -0.72 -13.41
CA ASN A 38 -0.98 -1.24 -12.43
C ASN A 38 -2.03 -0.18 -12.10
N PRO A 39 -3.33 -0.43 -12.35
CA PRO A 39 -4.41 0.53 -12.08
C PRO A 39 -4.52 0.96 -10.61
N PHE A 40 -3.99 0.17 -9.68
CA PHE A 40 -3.91 0.54 -8.26
C PHE A 40 -3.19 1.87 -8.06
N PHE A 41 -2.03 2.06 -8.68
CA PHE A 41 -1.25 3.29 -8.53
C PHE A 41 -1.86 4.49 -9.25
N VAL A 42 -2.62 4.25 -10.32
CA VAL A 42 -3.44 5.29 -10.95
C VAL A 42 -4.51 5.81 -9.97
N GLN A 43 -5.13 4.92 -9.19
CA GLN A 43 -6.11 5.32 -8.17
C GLN A 43 -5.46 6.04 -6.97
N ILE A 44 -4.27 5.61 -6.54
CA ILE A 44 -3.46 6.34 -5.54
C ILE A 44 -3.27 7.78 -5.98
N THR A 45 -2.85 8.00 -7.23
CA THR A 45 -2.63 9.36 -7.76
C THR A 45 -3.91 10.19 -7.76
N LYS A 46 -5.01 9.63 -8.26
CA LYS A 46 -6.31 10.32 -8.28
C LYS A 46 -6.78 10.72 -6.88
N GLY A 47 -6.64 9.80 -5.91
CA GLY A 47 -6.99 10.05 -4.52
C GLY A 47 -6.14 11.16 -3.90
N ALA A 48 -4.84 11.15 -4.16
CA ALA A 48 -3.92 12.18 -3.69
C ALA A 48 -4.25 13.56 -4.31
N GLU A 49 -4.44 13.61 -5.63
CA GLU A 49 -4.77 14.86 -6.33
C GLU A 49 -6.12 15.45 -5.87
N MET A 50 -7.15 14.62 -5.79
CA MET A 50 -8.48 15.02 -5.33
C MET A 50 -8.42 15.66 -3.93
N LYS A 51 -7.74 14.97 -2.98
CA LYS A 51 -7.63 15.45 -1.61
C LYS A 51 -6.76 16.71 -1.52
N ALA A 52 -5.67 16.79 -2.28
CA ALA A 52 -4.82 17.97 -2.32
C ALA A 52 -5.60 19.21 -2.78
N ARG A 53 -6.38 19.09 -3.87
CA ARG A 53 -7.25 20.17 -4.35
C ARG A 53 -8.33 20.56 -3.35
N GLN A 54 -8.93 19.57 -2.67
CA GLN A 54 -9.93 19.83 -1.63
C GLN A 54 -9.36 20.65 -0.45
N LEU A 55 -8.09 20.43 -0.07
CA LEU A 55 -7.48 21.07 1.09
C LEU A 55 -6.78 22.38 0.76
N ALA A 56 -6.17 22.50 -0.43
CA ALA A 56 -5.30 23.60 -0.81
C ALA A 56 -5.77 24.38 -2.07
N GLY A 57 -6.92 24.00 -2.64
CA GLY A 57 -7.46 24.62 -3.85
C GLY A 57 -6.84 24.08 -5.15
N ASP A 58 -7.37 24.55 -6.29
CA ASP A 58 -7.04 24.02 -7.61
C ASP A 58 -5.60 24.33 -8.08
N ASN A 59 -4.94 25.29 -7.46
CA ASN A 59 -3.58 25.71 -7.81
C ASN A 59 -2.50 24.80 -7.23
N VAL A 60 -2.84 23.82 -6.39
CA VAL A 60 -1.86 22.84 -5.87
C VAL A 60 -1.28 22.02 -7.01
N LYS A 61 0.06 21.98 -7.08
CA LYS A 61 0.77 21.21 -8.11
C LYS A 61 1.01 19.77 -7.62
N VAL A 62 0.51 18.79 -8.34
CA VAL A 62 0.79 17.37 -8.08
C VAL A 62 1.67 16.82 -9.21
N THR A 63 2.84 16.30 -8.87
CA THR A 63 3.79 15.71 -9.82
C THR A 63 3.88 14.22 -9.56
N LEU A 64 3.47 13.41 -10.55
CA LEU A 64 3.49 11.96 -10.49
C LEU A 64 4.68 11.39 -11.25
N VAL A 65 5.37 10.42 -10.64
CA VAL A 65 6.42 9.63 -11.29
C VAL A 65 6.30 8.15 -10.91
N SER A 66 6.79 7.27 -11.80
CA SER A 66 6.86 5.82 -11.58
C SER A 66 8.31 5.40 -11.36
N SER A 67 8.57 4.61 -10.33
CA SER A 67 9.91 4.08 -10.04
C SER A 67 10.20 2.76 -10.78
N GLY A 68 9.20 2.11 -11.37
CA GLY A 68 9.35 0.76 -11.93
C GLY A 68 9.78 -0.28 -10.88
N TYR A 69 9.52 -0.03 -9.60
CA TYR A 69 10.05 -0.79 -8.45
C TYR A 69 11.60 -0.78 -8.35
N ASP A 70 12.27 0.17 -9.03
CA ASP A 70 13.71 0.37 -8.94
C ASP A 70 14.03 1.37 -7.82
N LEU A 71 14.81 0.93 -6.83
CA LEU A 71 15.21 1.74 -5.68
C LEU A 71 16.09 2.92 -6.11
N GLY A 72 17.04 2.69 -7.02
CA GLY A 72 17.96 3.74 -7.49
C GLY A 72 17.21 4.85 -8.23
N GLN A 73 16.28 4.47 -9.11
CA GLN A 73 15.39 5.42 -9.78
C GLN A 73 14.56 6.20 -8.79
N GLN A 74 13.98 5.53 -7.78
CA GLN A 74 13.14 6.20 -6.78
C GLN A 74 13.93 7.18 -5.91
N VAL A 75 15.17 6.84 -5.53
CA VAL A 75 16.09 7.75 -4.84
C VAL A 75 16.29 9.02 -5.65
N GLY A 76 16.60 8.91 -6.95
CA GLY A 76 16.74 10.05 -7.84
C GLY A 76 15.46 10.89 -7.97
N GLN A 77 14.28 10.26 -7.96
CA GLN A 77 12.99 10.95 -7.96
C GLN A 77 12.77 11.78 -6.68
N ILE A 78 13.11 11.22 -5.52
CA ILE A 78 13.05 11.93 -4.24
C ILE A 78 14.02 13.13 -4.25
N ASP A 79 15.24 12.96 -4.74
CA ASP A 79 16.22 14.04 -4.84
C ASP A 79 15.73 15.16 -5.78
N ASN A 80 15.03 14.82 -6.87
CA ASN A 80 14.37 15.80 -7.75
C ASN A 80 13.24 16.55 -7.04
N PHE A 81 12.45 15.88 -6.20
CA PHE A 81 11.41 16.52 -5.38
C PHE A 81 12.03 17.46 -4.33
N ILE A 82 13.17 17.09 -3.74
CA ILE A 82 13.92 17.95 -2.83
C ILE A 82 14.40 19.22 -3.56
N ALA A 83 15.00 19.05 -4.75
CA ALA A 83 15.46 20.17 -5.57
C ALA A 83 14.30 21.10 -6.00
N ALA A 84 13.13 20.54 -6.30
CA ALA A 84 11.90 21.26 -6.61
C ALA A 84 11.25 21.90 -5.38
N LYS A 85 11.73 21.61 -4.16
CA LYS A 85 11.22 22.13 -2.89
C LYS A 85 9.72 21.85 -2.72
N VAL A 86 9.29 20.64 -3.04
CA VAL A 86 7.89 20.24 -2.79
C VAL A 86 7.57 20.30 -1.31
N ASP A 87 6.30 20.52 -0.94
CA ASP A 87 5.89 20.58 0.46
C ASP A 87 5.70 19.20 1.07
N MET A 88 5.29 18.24 0.24
CA MET A 88 4.96 16.88 0.65
C MET A 88 5.39 15.87 -0.43
N ILE A 89 5.80 14.69 0.02
CA ILE A 89 5.99 13.52 -0.83
C ILE A 89 5.05 12.42 -0.37
N ILE A 90 4.24 11.90 -1.31
CA ILE A 90 3.49 10.64 -1.15
C ILE A 90 4.34 9.55 -1.78
N LEU A 91 4.75 8.59 -0.97
CA LEU A 91 5.77 7.59 -1.31
C LEU A 91 5.21 6.18 -1.21
N ASN A 92 5.09 5.49 -2.34
CA ASN A 92 4.98 4.03 -2.36
C ASN A 92 6.40 3.48 -2.56
N ALA A 93 7.03 3.01 -1.49
CA ALA A 93 8.45 2.65 -1.49
C ALA A 93 8.74 1.40 -2.34
N ALA A 94 9.74 1.47 -3.22
CA ALA A 94 10.26 0.31 -3.95
C ALA A 94 10.97 -0.69 -3.03
N ASP A 95 11.58 -0.19 -1.95
CA ASP A 95 12.14 -0.98 -0.86
C ASP A 95 11.91 -0.24 0.46
N SER A 96 11.22 -0.89 1.41
CA SER A 96 10.78 -0.27 2.67
C SER A 96 11.96 0.23 3.53
N LYS A 97 13.11 -0.44 3.49
CA LYS A 97 14.31 -0.12 4.28
C LYS A 97 15.34 0.65 3.46
N GLY A 98 15.58 0.21 2.23
CA GLY A 98 16.57 0.80 1.35
C GLY A 98 16.32 2.26 1.02
N ILE A 99 15.04 2.70 1.05
CA ILE A 99 14.63 4.08 0.78
C ILE A 99 14.95 5.06 1.93
N ALA A 100 15.22 4.57 3.15
CA ALA A 100 15.37 5.39 4.36
C ALA A 100 16.36 6.55 4.23
N PRO A 101 17.54 6.42 3.59
CA PRO A 101 18.46 7.55 3.43
C PRO A 101 17.87 8.69 2.59
N ALA A 102 17.10 8.38 1.54
CA ALA A 102 16.43 9.39 0.72
C ALA A 102 15.28 10.06 1.46
N VAL A 103 14.49 9.29 2.20
CA VAL A 103 13.45 9.80 3.10
C VAL A 103 14.02 10.76 4.13
N LYS A 104 15.16 10.40 4.74
CA LYS A 104 15.84 11.28 5.69
C LYS A 104 16.24 12.61 5.04
N ARG A 105 16.86 12.60 3.85
CA ARG A 105 17.23 13.84 3.14
C ARG A 105 16.03 14.73 2.85
N ALA A 106 14.91 14.14 2.41
CA ALA A 106 13.69 14.89 2.14
C ALA A 106 13.15 15.55 3.43
N ARG A 107 13.14 14.82 4.54
CA ARG A 107 12.70 15.35 5.83
C ARG A 107 13.65 16.42 6.39
N ASP A 108 14.94 16.24 6.27
CA ASP A 108 15.96 17.24 6.65
C ASP A 108 15.81 18.54 5.83
N ALA A 109 15.30 18.43 4.59
CA ALA A 109 14.94 19.58 3.74
C ALA A 109 13.58 20.23 4.10
N GLY A 110 12.89 19.76 5.16
CA GLY A 110 11.61 20.27 5.62
C GLY A 110 10.41 19.81 4.79
N ILE A 111 10.54 18.70 4.07
CA ILE A 111 9.47 18.10 3.28
C ILE A 111 8.78 17.02 4.13
N VAL A 112 7.45 17.03 4.18
CA VAL A 112 6.66 15.97 4.82
C VAL A 112 6.64 14.76 3.91
N VAL A 113 7.11 13.60 4.40
CA VAL A 113 7.10 12.34 3.66
C VAL A 113 6.06 11.40 4.27
N VAL A 114 5.04 11.05 3.49
CA VAL A 114 3.99 10.12 3.89
C VAL A 114 4.07 8.86 3.02
N ALA A 115 4.35 7.73 3.66
CA ALA A 115 4.34 6.44 2.99
C ALA A 115 2.90 5.98 2.75
N VAL A 116 2.62 5.46 1.55
CA VAL A 116 1.31 4.95 1.16
C VAL A 116 1.44 3.53 0.62
N ASP A 117 0.52 2.64 1.02
CA ASP A 117 0.47 1.22 0.66
C ASP A 117 1.63 0.40 1.24
N VAL A 118 2.86 0.78 0.95
CA VAL A 118 4.09 0.16 1.46
C VAL A 118 4.73 1.07 2.51
N ALA A 119 5.18 0.51 3.62
CA ALA A 119 5.93 1.24 4.63
C ALA A 119 7.27 1.72 4.08
N ALA A 120 7.71 2.89 4.54
CA ALA A 120 9.03 3.45 4.24
C ALA A 120 9.70 3.88 5.55
N ASP A 121 10.84 3.30 5.86
CA ASP A 121 11.56 3.62 7.08
C ASP A 121 11.92 5.11 7.12
N GLY A 122 11.61 5.73 8.24
CA GLY A 122 11.86 7.15 8.46
C GLY A 122 10.76 8.09 7.91
N ALA A 123 9.72 7.63 7.23
CA ALA A 123 8.59 8.48 6.84
C ALA A 123 7.88 9.11 8.06
N ASN A 124 7.23 10.25 7.87
CA ASN A 124 6.48 10.92 8.93
C ASN A 124 5.23 10.13 9.34
N ALA A 125 4.60 9.43 8.38
CA ALA A 125 3.46 8.57 8.61
C ALA A 125 3.42 7.47 7.56
N THR A 126 2.72 6.38 7.86
CA THR A 126 2.41 5.30 6.91
C THR A 126 0.92 5.04 6.91
N ILE A 127 0.31 5.06 5.72
CA ILE A 127 -1.09 4.72 5.49
C ILE A 127 -1.12 3.53 4.54
N THR A 128 -1.70 2.42 4.98
CA THR A 128 -1.71 1.17 4.23
C THR A 128 -3.04 0.44 4.45
N SER A 129 -3.38 -0.50 3.59
CA SER A 129 -4.45 -1.45 3.90
C SER A 129 -4.04 -2.34 5.08
N ASP A 130 -5.00 -2.88 5.81
CA ASP A 130 -4.72 -3.97 6.74
C ASP A 130 -4.36 -5.25 5.97
N ASN A 131 -3.09 -5.32 5.57
CA ASN A 131 -2.58 -6.40 4.72
C ASN A 131 -2.53 -7.75 5.46
N THR A 132 -2.35 -7.74 6.79
CA THR A 132 -2.45 -8.96 7.60
C THR A 132 -3.88 -9.48 7.57
N GLN A 133 -4.87 -8.62 7.81
CA GLN A 133 -6.29 -8.96 7.67
C GLN A 133 -6.62 -9.47 6.26
N ALA A 134 -6.05 -8.85 5.21
CA ALA A 134 -6.27 -9.29 3.83
C ALA A 134 -5.78 -10.73 3.59
N GLY A 135 -4.59 -11.05 4.08
CA GLY A 135 -4.03 -12.41 4.00
C GLY A 135 -4.83 -13.42 4.82
N GLU A 136 -5.18 -13.09 6.06
CA GLU A 136 -6.05 -13.94 6.91
C GLU A 136 -7.41 -14.18 6.25
N MET A 137 -8.05 -13.13 5.74
CA MET A 137 -9.36 -13.21 5.09
C MET A 137 -9.33 -14.07 3.80
N ALA A 138 -8.28 -13.91 2.99
CA ALA A 138 -8.08 -14.71 1.78
C ALA A 138 -7.92 -16.20 2.12
N CYS A 139 -7.07 -16.52 3.10
CA CYS A 139 -6.80 -17.91 3.46
C CYS A 139 -7.90 -18.53 4.32
N LYS A 140 -8.67 -17.72 5.07
CA LYS A 140 -9.91 -18.16 5.67
C LYS A 140 -10.94 -18.59 4.62
N TYR A 141 -11.12 -17.80 3.54
CA TYR A 141 -11.97 -18.19 2.42
C TYR A 141 -11.50 -19.50 1.79
N ILE A 142 -10.18 -19.70 1.69
CA ILE A 142 -9.60 -20.96 1.18
C ILE A 142 -9.92 -22.13 2.11
N SER A 143 -9.64 -22.03 3.41
CA SER A 143 -9.87 -23.10 4.39
C SER A 143 -11.34 -23.49 4.48
N ASP A 144 -12.24 -22.49 4.57
CA ASP A 144 -13.69 -22.71 4.61
C ASP A 144 -14.18 -23.49 3.35
N ARG A 145 -13.70 -23.09 2.16
CA ARG A 145 -14.12 -23.72 0.90
C ARG A 145 -13.51 -25.11 0.70
N LEU A 146 -12.30 -25.34 1.19
CA LEU A 146 -11.65 -26.66 1.20
C LEU A 146 -12.16 -27.56 2.31
N LYS A 147 -13.00 -27.06 3.23
CA LYS A 147 -13.43 -27.79 4.44
C LYS A 147 -12.21 -28.30 5.22
N ASP A 148 -11.27 -27.40 5.41
CA ASP A 148 -10.04 -27.58 6.21
C ASP A 148 -9.07 -28.64 5.72
N LYS A 149 -9.17 -29.10 4.46
CA LYS A 149 -8.31 -30.15 3.90
C LYS A 149 -7.99 -29.96 2.43
N GLY A 150 -6.70 -29.97 2.07
CA GLY A 150 -6.27 -29.87 0.68
C GLY A 150 -4.84 -29.36 0.51
N ASN A 151 -4.42 -29.20 -0.74
CA ASN A 151 -3.10 -28.72 -1.12
C ASN A 151 -3.20 -27.27 -1.58
N VAL A 152 -2.49 -26.38 -0.91
CA VAL A 152 -2.50 -24.93 -1.18
C VAL A 152 -1.12 -24.49 -1.66
N VAL A 153 -1.06 -23.60 -2.63
CA VAL A 153 0.14 -22.87 -3.01
C VAL A 153 -0.06 -21.37 -2.75
N ILE A 154 1.00 -20.69 -2.33
CA ILE A 154 1.06 -19.25 -2.22
C ILE A 154 1.99 -18.73 -3.33
N ILE A 155 1.47 -17.88 -4.21
CA ILE A 155 2.27 -17.16 -5.19
C ILE A 155 2.62 -15.82 -4.58
N ASN A 156 3.90 -15.66 -4.23
CA ASN A 156 4.46 -14.51 -3.54
C ASN A 156 4.78 -13.35 -4.50
N GLY A 157 5.28 -12.25 -3.98
CA GLY A 157 5.63 -11.05 -4.72
C GLY A 157 6.93 -10.40 -4.23
N PRO A 158 7.16 -9.14 -4.58
CA PRO A 158 8.34 -8.38 -4.13
C PRO A 158 8.38 -8.28 -2.60
N PRO A 159 9.58 -8.17 -1.98
CA PRO A 159 9.76 -8.19 -0.52
C PRO A 159 9.41 -6.86 0.14
N VAL A 160 8.22 -6.34 -0.14
CA VAL A 160 7.69 -5.11 0.48
C VAL A 160 6.71 -5.44 1.61
N SER A 161 6.50 -4.51 2.54
CA SER A 161 5.72 -4.74 3.75
C SER A 161 4.30 -5.24 3.47
N ALA A 162 3.61 -4.69 2.47
CA ALA A 162 2.26 -5.11 2.11
C ALA A 162 2.21 -6.60 1.73
N VAL A 163 3.17 -7.07 0.91
CA VAL A 163 3.25 -8.47 0.48
C VAL A 163 3.61 -9.38 1.64
N GLN A 164 4.61 -9.00 2.44
CA GLN A 164 5.03 -9.78 3.62
C GLN A 164 3.87 -10.00 4.59
N ASN A 165 3.11 -8.94 4.90
CA ASN A 165 1.97 -9.01 5.81
C ASN A 165 0.84 -9.89 5.25
N ARG A 166 0.55 -9.84 3.94
CA ARG A 166 -0.45 -10.71 3.30
C ARG A 166 -0.06 -12.18 3.41
N VAL A 167 1.20 -12.51 3.12
CA VAL A 167 1.71 -13.88 3.23
C VAL A 167 1.69 -14.34 4.68
N GLU A 168 2.14 -13.51 5.63
CA GLU A 168 2.12 -13.82 7.05
C GLU A 168 0.71 -14.06 7.58
N GLY A 169 -0.24 -13.19 7.24
CA GLY A 169 -1.66 -13.34 7.60
C GLY A 169 -2.25 -14.65 7.05
N CYS A 170 -2.01 -14.95 5.78
CA CYS A 170 -2.42 -16.21 5.16
C CYS A 170 -1.80 -17.42 5.88
N MET A 171 -0.49 -17.43 6.10
CA MET A 171 0.18 -18.53 6.78
C MET A 171 -0.30 -18.73 8.22
N THR A 172 -0.63 -17.63 8.91
CA THR A 172 -1.20 -17.67 10.27
C THR A 172 -2.56 -18.35 10.27
N GLU A 173 -3.40 -18.04 9.29
CA GLU A 173 -4.70 -18.71 9.15
C GLU A 173 -4.54 -20.19 8.79
N LEU A 174 -3.73 -20.53 7.79
CA LEU A 174 -3.52 -21.92 7.36
C LEU A 174 -2.96 -22.82 8.48
N LYS A 175 -2.16 -22.28 9.41
CA LYS A 175 -1.66 -23.04 10.57
C LYS A 175 -2.76 -23.53 11.52
N ARG A 176 -3.95 -22.94 11.49
CA ARG A 176 -5.11 -23.36 12.27
C ARG A 176 -5.79 -24.61 11.69
N HIS A 177 -5.41 -24.99 10.45
CA HIS A 177 -6.01 -26.06 9.65
C HIS A 177 -4.95 -27.11 9.26
N PRO A 178 -4.56 -28.02 10.16
CA PRO A 178 -3.41 -28.91 10.00
C PRO A 178 -3.53 -29.90 8.81
N ASP A 179 -4.74 -30.17 8.32
CA ASP A 179 -4.97 -31.01 7.15
C ASP A 179 -4.82 -30.26 5.82
N ILE A 180 -4.62 -28.96 5.86
CA ILE A 180 -4.22 -28.17 4.69
C ILE A 180 -2.70 -28.20 4.56
N LYS A 181 -2.22 -28.70 3.43
CA LYS A 181 -0.80 -28.78 3.09
C LYS A 181 -0.39 -27.56 2.27
N LEU A 182 0.48 -26.72 2.83
CA LEU A 182 1.12 -25.65 2.08
C LEU A 182 2.28 -26.25 1.27
N LEU A 183 2.13 -26.31 -0.05
CA LEU A 183 3.13 -26.91 -0.95
C LEU A 183 4.33 -25.98 -1.18
N THR A 184 4.06 -24.66 -1.33
CA THR A 184 5.08 -23.63 -1.50
C THR A 184 4.53 -22.25 -1.17
N SER A 185 5.44 -21.30 -0.79
CA SER A 185 5.11 -19.90 -0.50
C SER A 185 6.20 -18.91 -0.92
N ASN A 186 7.23 -19.37 -1.63
CA ASN A 186 8.43 -18.58 -1.90
C ASN A 186 8.63 -18.18 -3.37
N GLN A 187 7.68 -18.48 -4.25
CA GLN A 187 7.75 -18.18 -5.68
C GLN A 187 7.34 -16.73 -5.93
N ASN A 188 8.29 -15.87 -6.30
CA ASN A 188 8.06 -14.44 -6.50
C ASN A 188 7.58 -14.14 -7.94
N ALA A 189 6.30 -13.82 -8.09
CA ALA A 189 5.67 -13.39 -9.33
C ALA A 189 5.79 -11.87 -9.60
N LYS A 190 6.61 -11.15 -8.86
CA LYS A 190 6.84 -9.69 -9.00
C LYS A 190 5.56 -8.84 -8.88
N GLY A 191 4.47 -9.43 -8.37
CA GLY A 191 3.16 -8.79 -8.26
C GLY A 191 2.51 -8.47 -9.62
N SER A 192 2.93 -9.10 -10.70
CA SER A 192 2.48 -8.84 -12.08
C SER A 192 1.70 -10.02 -12.67
N ARG A 193 0.94 -9.73 -13.74
CA ARG A 193 0.20 -10.75 -14.49
C ARG A 193 1.16 -11.74 -15.18
N GLU A 194 2.22 -11.22 -15.78
CA GLU A 194 3.26 -12.03 -16.47
C GLU A 194 3.96 -12.94 -15.48
N GLY A 195 4.36 -12.40 -14.32
CA GLY A 195 4.97 -13.19 -13.25
C GLY A 195 4.03 -14.25 -12.68
N GLY A 196 2.74 -13.92 -12.54
CA GLY A 196 1.71 -14.88 -12.13
C GLY A 196 1.56 -16.04 -13.12
N LEU A 197 1.55 -15.73 -14.43
CA LEU A 197 1.53 -16.73 -15.51
C LEU A 197 2.77 -17.64 -15.45
N GLU A 198 3.97 -17.05 -15.38
CA GLU A 198 5.24 -17.77 -15.36
C GLU A 198 5.33 -18.71 -14.15
N VAL A 199 5.12 -18.16 -12.94
CA VAL A 199 5.21 -18.91 -11.69
C VAL A 199 4.18 -20.05 -11.64
N MET A 200 2.92 -19.76 -12.00
CA MET A 200 1.87 -20.77 -11.97
C MET A 200 2.10 -21.88 -13.00
N THR A 201 2.64 -21.59 -14.18
CA THR A 201 3.01 -22.60 -15.17
C THR A 201 4.02 -23.60 -14.58
N GLY A 202 5.04 -23.10 -13.87
CA GLY A 202 5.99 -23.96 -13.16
C GLY A 202 5.35 -24.79 -12.04
N LEU A 203 4.46 -24.15 -11.25
CA LEU A 203 3.76 -24.83 -10.15
C LEU A 203 2.83 -25.94 -10.64
N LEU A 204 2.12 -25.75 -11.75
CA LEU A 204 1.26 -26.77 -12.36
C LEU A 204 2.06 -27.97 -12.84
N SER A 205 3.26 -27.74 -13.38
CA SER A 205 4.17 -28.81 -13.81
C SER A 205 4.74 -29.59 -12.63
N ALA A 206 5.06 -28.91 -11.52
CA ALA A 206 5.67 -29.52 -10.35
C ALA A 206 4.66 -30.21 -9.42
N ASN A 207 3.38 -29.81 -9.45
CA ASN A 207 2.38 -30.25 -8.51
C ASN A 207 1.18 -30.88 -9.25
N PRO A 208 1.09 -32.21 -9.31
CA PRO A 208 -0.01 -32.90 -9.97
C PRO A 208 -1.38 -32.59 -9.36
N LYS A 209 -1.41 -32.20 -8.06
CA LYS A 209 -2.64 -31.87 -7.35
C LYS A 209 -2.46 -30.56 -6.58
N ILE A 210 -3.23 -29.56 -6.97
CA ILE A 210 -3.43 -28.29 -6.27
C ILE A 210 -4.93 -28.18 -6.03
N ASP A 211 -5.35 -27.77 -4.83
CA ASP A 211 -6.77 -27.60 -4.50
C ASP A 211 -7.13 -26.10 -4.38
N ALA A 212 -6.19 -25.23 -4.00
CA ALA A 212 -6.36 -23.79 -4.03
C ALA A 212 -5.03 -23.03 -4.20
N VAL A 213 -5.14 -21.80 -4.70
CA VAL A 213 -4.03 -20.86 -4.88
C VAL A 213 -4.36 -19.58 -4.13
N PHE A 214 -3.45 -19.12 -3.28
CA PHE A 214 -3.42 -17.72 -2.82
C PHE A 214 -2.37 -16.96 -3.63
N ALA A 215 -2.78 -15.95 -4.36
CA ALA A 215 -1.90 -15.01 -5.04
C ALA A 215 -1.93 -13.67 -4.31
N ILE A 216 -0.76 -13.08 -4.08
CA ILE A 216 -0.63 -11.88 -3.22
C ILE A 216 -1.39 -10.66 -3.73
N ASN A 217 -1.78 -10.64 -5.00
CA ASN A 217 -2.62 -9.59 -5.58
C ASN A 217 -3.40 -10.10 -6.80
N ASP A 218 -4.38 -9.30 -7.26
CA ASP A 218 -5.23 -9.64 -8.40
C ASP A 218 -4.47 -9.80 -9.71
N PRO A 219 -3.51 -8.95 -10.10
CA PRO A 219 -2.72 -9.18 -11.32
C PRO A 219 -2.05 -10.56 -11.34
N THR A 220 -1.41 -10.95 -10.25
CA THR A 220 -0.79 -12.28 -10.10
C THR A 220 -1.82 -13.41 -10.20
N ALA A 221 -2.99 -13.25 -9.55
CA ALA A 221 -4.09 -14.22 -9.58
C ALA A 221 -4.65 -14.41 -11.01
N ILE A 222 -4.80 -13.33 -11.76
CA ILE A 222 -5.27 -13.36 -13.15
C ILE A 222 -4.23 -14.04 -14.06
N GLY A 223 -2.94 -13.80 -13.83
CA GLY A 223 -1.88 -14.52 -14.51
C GLY A 223 -1.91 -16.02 -14.23
N ALA A 224 -2.15 -16.40 -12.97
CA ALA A 224 -2.31 -17.79 -12.57
C ALA A 224 -3.55 -18.46 -13.19
N ASP A 225 -4.69 -17.76 -13.32
CA ASP A 225 -5.89 -18.23 -14.02
C ASP A 225 -5.62 -18.47 -15.51
N LEU A 226 -4.78 -17.62 -16.14
CA LEU A 226 -4.37 -17.81 -17.53
C LEU A 226 -3.48 -19.05 -17.69
N ALA A 227 -2.51 -19.28 -16.79
CA ALA A 227 -1.67 -20.47 -16.79
C ALA A 227 -2.51 -21.76 -16.65
N ALA A 228 -3.51 -21.74 -15.76
CA ALA A 228 -4.42 -22.85 -15.56
C ALA A 228 -5.20 -23.19 -16.84
N LYS A 229 -5.70 -22.17 -17.54
CA LYS A 229 -6.41 -22.34 -18.83
C LYS A 229 -5.50 -22.91 -19.91
N GLN A 230 -4.25 -22.45 -20.02
CA GLN A 230 -3.28 -22.98 -20.99
C GLN A 230 -2.93 -24.43 -20.71
N ALA A 231 -2.82 -24.80 -19.43
CA ALA A 231 -2.56 -26.17 -18.98
C ALA A 231 -3.81 -27.06 -18.94
N GLN A 232 -5.00 -26.52 -19.27
CA GLN A 232 -6.30 -27.21 -19.19
C GLN A 232 -6.59 -27.78 -17.78
N ARG A 233 -6.09 -27.09 -16.73
CA ARG A 233 -6.29 -27.44 -15.33
C ARG A 233 -7.39 -26.57 -14.73
N ASN A 234 -8.42 -27.18 -14.16
CA ASN A 234 -9.59 -26.48 -13.62
C ASN A 234 -10.11 -27.04 -12.30
N GLU A 235 -9.34 -27.91 -11.66
CA GLU A 235 -9.72 -28.61 -10.44
C GLU A 235 -9.50 -27.80 -9.14
N PHE A 236 -8.97 -26.59 -9.24
CA PHE A 236 -8.68 -25.71 -8.10
C PHE A 236 -9.35 -24.34 -8.29
N PHE A 237 -9.24 -23.50 -7.27
CA PHE A 237 -9.66 -22.09 -7.34
C PHE A 237 -8.55 -21.15 -6.86
N ILE A 238 -8.67 -19.88 -7.22
CA ILE A 238 -7.66 -18.84 -6.97
C ILE A 238 -8.28 -17.72 -6.16
N VAL A 239 -7.57 -17.26 -5.13
CA VAL A 239 -7.91 -16.09 -4.33
C VAL A 239 -6.80 -15.05 -4.50
N GLY A 240 -7.17 -13.83 -4.86
CA GLY A 240 -6.26 -12.69 -4.97
C GLY A 240 -6.35 -11.78 -3.76
N VAL A 241 -5.86 -10.57 -3.91
CA VAL A 241 -6.09 -9.38 -3.05
C VAL A 241 -6.10 -8.19 -3.99
N ASP A 242 -6.91 -7.23 -3.77
CA ASP A 242 -7.01 -5.86 -4.24
C ASP A 242 -8.46 -5.41 -4.48
N GLY A 243 -9.34 -6.28 -5.02
CA GLY A 243 -10.64 -5.88 -5.53
C GLY A 243 -10.52 -4.98 -6.76
N SER A 244 -9.53 -5.25 -7.60
CA SER A 244 -9.25 -4.48 -8.81
C SER A 244 -10.38 -4.60 -9.85
N PRO A 245 -10.49 -3.66 -10.82
CA PRO A 245 -11.46 -3.78 -11.92
C PRO A 245 -11.31 -5.09 -12.69
N ASP A 246 -10.08 -5.55 -12.94
CA ASP A 246 -9.83 -6.82 -13.61
C ASP A 246 -10.21 -8.03 -12.73
N GLY A 247 -9.99 -7.94 -11.40
CA GLY A 247 -10.43 -8.93 -10.43
C GLY A 247 -11.96 -9.01 -10.35
N GLU A 248 -12.63 -7.85 -10.32
CA GLU A 248 -14.10 -7.77 -10.38
C GLU A 248 -14.64 -8.45 -11.65
N GLU A 249 -14.05 -8.17 -12.80
CA GLU A 249 -14.43 -8.79 -14.05
C GLU A 249 -14.16 -10.32 -14.05
N ALA A 250 -13.01 -10.75 -13.51
CA ALA A 250 -12.69 -12.16 -13.38
C ALA A 250 -13.69 -12.91 -12.48
N LEU A 251 -14.15 -12.30 -11.39
CA LEU A 251 -15.19 -12.86 -10.52
C LEU A 251 -16.52 -13.07 -11.24
N LYS A 252 -16.88 -12.17 -12.17
CA LYS A 252 -18.13 -12.25 -12.96
C LYS A 252 -18.06 -13.31 -14.07
N ARG A 253 -16.85 -13.71 -14.52
CA ARG A 253 -16.69 -14.70 -15.60
C ARG A 253 -16.93 -16.12 -15.08
N LYS A 254 -17.81 -16.88 -15.73
CA LYS A 254 -18.13 -18.27 -15.36
C LYS A 254 -16.95 -19.23 -15.48
N ASN A 255 -16.07 -19.01 -16.47
CA ASN A 255 -14.92 -19.86 -16.78
C ASN A 255 -13.59 -19.37 -16.16
N SER A 256 -13.62 -18.51 -15.16
CA SER A 256 -12.45 -18.11 -14.37
C SER A 256 -12.39 -18.93 -13.11
N LEU A 257 -11.18 -19.34 -12.72
CA LEU A 257 -10.89 -19.97 -11.43
C LEU A 257 -10.77 -18.95 -10.29
N PHE A 258 -10.75 -17.65 -10.61
CA PHE A 258 -10.72 -16.57 -9.64
C PHE A 258 -12.01 -16.55 -8.82
N ALA A 259 -11.90 -16.72 -7.52
CA ALA A 259 -13.03 -17.00 -6.64
C ALA A 259 -13.34 -15.89 -5.63
N ALA A 260 -12.31 -15.20 -5.14
CA ALA A 260 -12.46 -14.14 -4.16
C ALA A 260 -11.24 -13.20 -4.15
N THR A 261 -11.43 -12.00 -3.60
CA THR A 261 -10.38 -11.01 -3.37
C THR A 261 -10.75 -10.10 -2.19
N PRO A 262 -9.96 -10.02 -1.12
CA PRO A 262 -10.04 -8.93 -0.17
C PRO A 262 -9.75 -7.59 -0.86
N ALA A 263 -10.75 -6.72 -0.92
CA ALA A 263 -10.69 -5.46 -1.66
C ALA A 263 -10.03 -4.36 -0.83
N GLN A 264 -9.11 -3.64 -1.44
CA GLN A 264 -8.49 -2.41 -0.96
C GLN A 264 -9.24 -1.18 -1.49
N ASP A 265 -8.98 -0.01 -0.90
CA ASP A 265 -9.44 1.27 -1.42
C ASP A 265 -8.26 2.24 -1.61
N PRO A 266 -7.59 2.19 -2.77
CA PRO A 266 -6.40 3.00 -3.04
C PRO A 266 -6.69 4.50 -3.05
N GLN A 267 -7.88 4.94 -3.44
CA GLN A 267 -8.24 6.37 -3.42
C GLN A 267 -8.40 6.87 -2.00
N VAL A 268 -9.12 6.14 -1.15
CA VAL A 268 -9.28 6.48 0.28
C VAL A 268 -7.93 6.46 0.98
N MET A 269 -7.10 5.48 0.68
CA MET A 269 -5.75 5.37 1.24
C MET A 269 -4.90 6.60 0.92
N ALA A 270 -4.85 7.00 -0.35
CA ALA A 270 -4.07 8.16 -0.79
C ALA A 270 -4.67 9.48 -0.27
N ALA A 271 -6.00 9.61 -0.28
CA ALA A 271 -6.66 10.78 0.30
C ALA A 271 -6.32 10.93 1.79
N LYS A 272 -6.32 9.82 2.54
CA LYS A 272 -5.94 9.82 3.96
C LYS A 272 -4.47 10.16 4.16
N ALA A 273 -3.57 9.71 3.25
CA ALA A 273 -2.16 10.08 3.29
C ALA A 273 -1.94 11.58 3.11
N VAL A 274 -2.63 12.20 2.14
CA VAL A 274 -2.56 13.66 1.93
C VAL A 274 -3.16 14.42 3.10
N GLU A 275 -4.29 13.98 3.66
CA GLU A 275 -4.91 14.59 4.85
C GLU A 275 -3.95 14.61 6.04
N ILE A 276 -3.34 13.46 6.37
CA ILE A 276 -2.37 13.35 7.47
C ILE A 276 -1.13 14.19 7.19
N GLY A 277 -0.60 14.15 5.97
CA GLY A 277 0.54 14.98 5.58
C GLY A 277 0.23 16.48 5.68
N TYR A 278 -0.97 16.89 5.32
CA TYR A 278 -1.43 18.28 5.50
C TYR A 278 -1.53 18.64 6.97
N ASP A 279 -2.08 17.77 7.81
CA ASP A 279 -2.15 17.99 9.26
C ASP A 279 -0.75 18.17 9.86
N ILE A 280 0.24 17.38 9.43
CA ILE A 280 1.64 17.54 9.85
C ILE A 280 2.22 18.89 9.39
N LEU A 281 1.92 19.34 8.15
CA LEU A 281 2.31 20.66 7.65
C LEU A 281 1.69 21.80 8.50
N GLN A 282 0.51 21.57 9.08
CA GLN A 282 -0.16 22.50 9.99
C GLN A 282 0.37 22.40 11.45
N GLY A 283 1.43 21.61 11.70
CA GLY A 283 2.03 21.46 13.02
C GLY A 283 1.30 20.46 13.93
N LYS A 284 0.35 19.68 13.41
CA LYS A 284 -0.26 18.58 14.18
C LYS A 284 0.71 17.40 14.32
N PRO A 285 0.65 16.61 15.39
CA PRO A 285 1.51 15.46 15.56
C PRO A 285 1.22 14.39 14.50
N ALA A 286 2.27 13.71 14.05
CA ALA A 286 2.15 12.53 13.20
C ALA A 286 1.57 11.35 14.01
N PRO A 287 0.87 10.41 13.36
CA PRO A 287 0.42 9.18 14.01
C PRO A 287 1.60 8.35 14.50
N ASP A 288 1.52 7.82 15.72
CA ASP A 288 2.56 6.96 16.32
C ASP A 288 2.64 5.56 15.68
N LYS A 289 1.57 5.14 15.00
CA LYS A 289 1.46 3.82 14.36
C LYS A 289 0.95 3.98 12.92
N PRO A 290 1.23 2.99 12.04
CA PRO A 290 0.61 2.96 10.73
C PRO A 290 -0.91 3.05 10.80
N VAL A 291 -1.51 3.85 9.95
CA VAL A 291 -2.97 3.96 9.80
C VAL A 291 -3.42 2.86 8.85
N LEU A 292 -4.18 1.91 9.38
CA LEU A 292 -4.67 0.76 8.63
C LEU A 292 -6.05 1.05 8.05
N ILE A 293 -6.19 0.85 6.74
CA ILE A 293 -7.48 0.90 6.04
C ILE A 293 -8.03 -0.53 5.98
N PRO A 294 -9.19 -0.80 6.58
CA PRO A 294 -9.76 -2.14 6.59
C PRO A 294 -10.11 -2.61 5.17
N VAL A 295 -9.98 -3.93 4.95
CA VAL A 295 -10.33 -4.57 3.69
C VAL A 295 -11.66 -5.29 3.79
N LYS A 296 -12.29 -5.58 2.65
CA LYS A 296 -13.56 -6.30 2.57
C LYS A 296 -13.48 -7.42 1.55
N LEU A 297 -13.89 -8.62 1.92
CA LEU A 297 -13.93 -9.75 0.99
C LEU A 297 -14.99 -9.53 -0.09
N ILE A 298 -14.54 -9.64 -1.32
CA ILE A 298 -15.40 -9.67 -2.51
C ILE A 298 -15.26 -11.05 -3.15
N ASP A 299 -16.41 -11.69 -3.39
CA ASP A 299 -16.51 -12.98 -4.05
C ASP A 299 -17.64 -12.98 -5.09
N ARG A 300 -17.91 -14.14 -5.68
CA ARG A 300 -18.97 -14.27 -6.69
C ARG A 300 -20.37 -13.97 -6.18
N ASN A 301 -20.62 -14.07 -4.85
CA ASN A 301 -21.93 -13.85 -4.26
C ASN A 301 -22.22 -12.36 -4.06
N ASN A 302 -21.19 -11.52 -3.88
CA ASN A 302 -21.35 -10.11 -3.56
C ASN A 302 -20.74 -9.14 -4.59
N VAL A 303 -20.04 -9.64 -5.61
CA VAL A 303 -19.40 -8.80 -6.64
C VAL A 303 -20.37 -7.90 -7.39
N SER A 304 -21.66 -8.29 -7.52
CA SER A 304 -22.68 -7.48 -8.19
C SER A 304 -23.02 -6.19 -7.43
N SER A 305 -22.81 -6.17 -6.11
CA SER A 305 -23.02 -5.00 -5.25
C SER A 305 -21.72 -4.24 -4.93
N TYR A 306 -20.60 -4.73 -5.39
CA TYR A 306 -19.30 -4.10 -5.20
C TYR A 306 -19.18 -2.86 -6.10
N LYS A 307 -18.78 -1.73 -5.52
CA LYS A 307 -18.67 -0.45 -6.25
C LYS A 307 -17.30 -0.26 -6.94
N GLY A 308 -16.37 -1.19 -6.73
CA GLY A 308 -15.02 -1.08 -7.28
C GLY A 308 -14.20 0.08 -6.68
N TRP A 309 -13.05 0.34 -7.29
CA TRP A 309 -12.18 1.45 -6.93
C TRP A 309 -12.64 2.80 -7.50
N THR A 310 -13.55 2.78 -8.44
CA THR A 310 -14.07 4.00 -9.07
C THR A 310 -15.21 4.54 -8.22
N VAL A 311 -14.92 5.40 -7.25
CA VAL A 311 -15.93 6.28 -6.69
C VAL A 311 -16.31 7.26 -7.80
N LYS A 312 -17.56 7.21 -8.20
CA LYS A 312 -18.16 8.16 -9.16
C LYS A 312 -18.37 9.52 -8.51
#